data_ea2a434f442e861bdab9f52251b67fd2
#
_entry.id   ea2a434f442e861bdab9f52251b67fd2
#
_cell.length_a   1.000
_cell.length_b   1.000
_cell.length_c   1.000
_cell.angle_alpha   90.00
_cell.angle_beta   90.00
_cell.angle_gamma   90.00
#
_symmetry.space_group_name_H-M   'P 1'
#
loop_
_entity.id
_entity.type
_entity.pdbx_description
1 polymer ?
#
loop_
_entity_poly.entity_id
_entity_poly.type
_entity_poly.pdbx_seq_one_letter_code
_entity_poly.pdbx_strand_id
1 'polypeptide(L)'
;MYKEAYELIREILEDEKLNEFIQRTTGKRLAIIDSGPKVTFPAVGIMLHGGEISRPDNNMQEVQYNIPFGLPYFDANAMARCHEFLDVAIEAFFAHERLTEWRRNFVKRVEPLLVEDDPEEKCWTVAVRATIAIF
;
A
#
# COMPACT_ATOMS: atom_id res chain seq x y z
N MET A 1 -17.49 -0.55 -7.07
CA MET A 1 -17.16 -0.11 -5.70
C MET A 1 -15.85 -0.71 -5.21
N TYR A 2 -15.81 -1.97 -4.88
CA TYR A 2 -14.56 -2.60 -4.42
C TYR A 2 -13.51 -2.69 -5.53
N LYS A 3 -13.92 -3.00 -6.74
CA LYS A 3 -13.01 -3.07 -7.87
C LYS A 3 -12.33 -1.73 -8.14
N GLU A 4 -13.08 -0.65 -8.10
CA GLU A 4 -12.54 0.70 -8.32
C GLU A 4 -11.57 1.10 -7.22
N ALA A 5 -11.87 0.78 -5.97
CA ALA A 5 -10.96 1.03 -4.85
C ALA A 5 -9.67 0.22 -4.98
N TYR A 6 -9.78 -1.04 -5.35
CA TYR A 6 -8.63 -1.90 -5.60
C TYR A 6 -7.75 -1.34 -6.73
N GLU A 7 -8.37 -0.94 -7.83
CA GLU A 7 -7.65 -0.37 -8.97
C GLU A 7 -6.94 0.94 -8.61
N LEU A 8 -7.58 1.77 -7.79
CA LEU A 8 -6.95 2.99 -7.30
C LEU A 8 -5.69 2.68 -6.49
N ILE A 9 -5.76 1.71 -5.59
CA ILE A 9 -4.60 1.30 -4.80
C ILE A 9 -3.49 0.77 -5.70
N ARG A 10 -3.83 -0.04 -6.70
CA ARG A 10 -2.83 -0.53 -7.65
C ARG A 10 -2.12 0.61 -8.38
N GLU A 11 -2.84 1.61 -8.81
CA GLU A 11 -2.24 2.79 -9.44
C GLU A 11 -1.29 3.52 -8.49
N ILE A 12 -1.70 3.67 -7.23
CA ILE A 12 -0.86 4.30 -6.22
C ILE A 12 0.44 3.53 -6.02
N LEU A 13 0.37 2.21 -6.01
CA LEU A 13 1.54 1.35 -5.86
C LEU A 13 2.49 1.39 -7.05
N GLU A 14 2.05 1.94 -8.17
CA GLU A 14 2.89 2.20 -9.34
C GLU A 14 3.55 3.57 -9.30
N ASP A 15 3.39 4.32 -8.21
CA ASP A 15 3.99 5.64 -8.03
C ASP A 15 5.49 5.61 -8.30
N GLU A 16 5.94 6.58 -9.07
CA GLU A 16 7.33 6.62 -9.54
C GLU A 16 8.33 6.81 -8.39
N LYS A 17 8.03 7.72 -7.46
CA LYS A 17 8.93 7.98 -6.32
C LYS A 17 9.02 6.77 -5.39
N LEU A 18 7.91 6.10 -5.14
CA LEU A 18 7.88 4.88 -4.35
C LEU A 18 8.74 3.80 -4.99
N ASN A 19 8.56 3.56 -6.28
CA ASN A 19 9.29 2.53 -7.00
C ASN A 19 10.78 2.86 -7.15
N GLU A 20 11.13 4.12 -7.34
CA GLU A 20 12.53 4.55 -7.35
C GLU A 20 13.20 4.32 -6.00
N PHE A 21 12.50 4.63 -4.92
CA PHE A 21 13.01 4.37 -3.58
C PHE A 21 13.26 2.89 -3.36
N ILE A 22 12.31 2.04 -3.71
CA ILE A 22 12.42 0.59 -3.57
C ILE A 22 13.57 0.04 -4.43
N GLN A 23 13.67 0.47 -5.68
CA GLN A 23 14.73 0.05 -6.59
C GLN A 23 16.11 0.45 -6.05
N ARG A 24 16.23 1.65 -5.52
CA ARG A 24 17.49 2.16 -4.98
C ARG A 24 17.91 1.43 -3.72
N THR A 25 16.96 1.08 -2.86
CA THR A 25 17.27 0.46 -1.56
C THR A 25 17.37 -1.05 -1.62
N THR A 26 16.68 -1.71 -2.54
CA THR A 26 16.63 -3.17 -2.62
C THR A 26 17.29 -3.72 -3.88
N GLY A 27 17.52 -2.90 -4.88
CA GLY A 27 18.07 -3.32 -6.18
C GLY A 27 17.05 -3.99 -7.10
N LYS A 28 15.79 -4.10 -6.68
CA LYS A 28 14.74 -4.77 -7.44
C LYS A 28 13.47 -3.95 -7.46
N ARG A 29 12.62 -4.21 -8.45
CA ARG A 29 11.32 -3.56 -8.55
C ARG A 29 10.32 -4.19 -7.58
N LEU A 30 9.37 -3.37 -7.11
CA LEU A 30 8.26 -3.84 -6.30
C LEU A 30 7.34 -4.73 -7.12
N ALA A 31 7.05 -5.92 -6.60
CA ALA A 31 6.09 -6.84 -7.20
C ALA A 31 4.75 -6.75 -6.47
N ILE A 32 3.68 -6.52 -7.20
CA ILE A 32 2.33 -6.56 -6.63
C ILE A 32 1.84 -8.00 -6.72
N ILE A 33 1.49 -8.56 -5.56
CA ILE A 33 1.06 -9.95 -5.47
C ILE A 33 -0.44 -10.04 -5.73
N ASP A 34 -0.82 -10.65 -6.84
CA ASP A 34 -2.23 -10.95 -7.12
C ASP A 34 -2.59 -12.38 -6.74
N SER A 35 -1.68 -13.31 -6.98
CA SER A 35 -1.89 -14.72 -6.66
C SER A 35 -0.59 -15.49 -6.83
N GLY A 36 -0.54 -16.67 -6.23
CA GLY A 36 0.57 -17.61 -6.41
C GLY A 36 1.42 -17.82 -5.18
N PRO A 37 2.11 -18.96 -5.13
CA PRO A 37 2.82 -19.39 -3.92
C PRO A 37 4.21 -18.80 -3.75
N LYS A 38 4.78 -18.16 -4.77
CA LYS A 38 6.14 -17.63 -4.70
C LYS A 38 6.14 -16.13 -4.60
N VAL A 39 6.71 -15.67 -3.50
CA VAL A 39 6.89 -14.24 -3.26
C VAL A 39 8.37 -13.92 -3.37
N THR A 40 8.70 -13.01 -4.27
CA THR A 40 10.06 -12.45 -4.37
C THR A 40 10.01 -11.04 -3.79
N PHE A 41 10.81 -10.79 -2.76
CA PHE A 41 10.85 -9.48 -2.14
C PHE A 41 11.75 -8.52 -2.94
N PRO A 42 11.40 -7.24 -3.07
CA PRO A 42 10.28 -6.54 -2.41
C PRO A 42 8.94 -6.84 -3.08
N ALA A 43 7.93 -7.00 -2.26
CA ALA A 43 6.59 -7.34 -2.71
C ALA A 43 5.53 -6.63 -1.88
N VAL A 44 4.33 -6.47 -2.44
CA VAL A 44 3.22 -5.85 -1.73
C VAL A 44 1.92 -6.60 -2.03
N GLY A 45 1.11 -6.79 -1.00
CA GLY A 45 -0.24 -7.32 -1.12
C GLY A 45 -1.29 -6.22 -0.94
N ILE A 46 -2.47 -6.46 -1.47
CA ILE A 46 -3.64 -5.60 -1.28
C ILE A 46 -4.73 -6.48 -0.70
N MET A 47 -5.00 -6.32 0.59
CA MET A 47 -5.90 -7.19 1.33
C MET A 47 -7.12 -6.42 1.81
N LEU A 48 -8.30 -6.81 1.37
CA LEU A 48 -9.53 -6.21 1.85
C LEU A 48 -9.62 -6.44 3.36
N HIS A 49 -9.76 -5.35 4.12
CA HIS A 49 -9.92 -5.41 5.57
C HIS A 49 -11.37 -5.29 5.98
N GLY A 50 -12.11 -4.42 5.32
CA GLY A 50 -13.49 -4.16 5.67
C GLY A 50 -13.92 -2.80 5.19
N GLY A 51 -14.83 -2.20 5.92
CA GLY A 51 -15.33 -0.88 5.61
C GLY A 51 -16.78 -0.75 5.99
N GLU A 52 -17.31 0.41 5.78
CA GLU A 52 -18.70 0.72 6.03
C GLU A 52 -19.40 0.98 4.71
N ILE A 53 -20.27 0.06 4.33
CA ILE A 53 -21.04 0.15 3.09
C ILE A 53 -22.50 0.31 3.47
N SER A 54 -23.04 1.46 3.17
CA SER A 54 -24.44 1.81 3.41
C SER A 54 -25.28 1.60 2.17
N ARG A 55 -26.56 1.91 2.26
CA ARG A 55 -27.46 1.85 1.12
C ARG A 55 -27.02 2.83 0.03
N PRO A 56 -27.35 2.55 -1.25
CA PRO A 56 -26.91 3.39 -2.38
C PRO A 56 -27.34 4.86 -2.33
N ASP A 57 -28.32 5.20 -1.52
CA ASP A 57 -28.78 6.58 -1.34
C ASP A 57 -27.86 7.40 -0.44
N ASN A 58 -26.89 6.77 0.23
CA ASN A 58 -25.88 7.49 0.99
C ASN A 58 -24.78 7.99 0.09
N ASN A 59 -24.33 9.22 0.36
CA ASN A 59 -23.41 9.92 -0.52
C ASN A 59 -21.97 9.39 -0.50
N MET A 60 -21.54 8.82 0.64
CA MET A 60 -20.16 8.38 0.79
C MET A 60 -20.10 7.05 1.51
N GLN A 61 -19.28 6.18 1.01
CA GLN A 61 -19.00 4.90 1.63
C GLN A 61 -17.50 4.74 1.77
N GLU A 62 -17.07 3.89 2.68
CA GLU A 62 -15.66 3.68 2.95
C GLU A 62 -15.29 2.21 2.80
N VAL A 63 -14.14 1.98 2.18
CA VAL A 63 -13.56 0.64 2.06
C VAL A 63 -12.15 0.70 2.60
N GLN A 64 -11.78 -0.27 3.42
CA GLN A 64 -10.46 -0.34 4.03
C GLN A 64 -9.67 -1.51 3.48
N TYR A 65 -8.41 -1.25 3.17
CA TYR A 65 -7.46 -2.25 2.73
C TYR A 65 -6.23 -2.24 3.60
N ASN A 66 -5.77 -3.43 3.96
CA ASN A 66 -4.47 -3.61 4.57
C ASN A 66 -3.47 -3.87 3.44
N ILE A 67 -2.37 -3.15 3.48
CA ILE A 67 -1.39 -3.17 2.40
C ILE A 67 -0.03 -3.51 3.02
N PRO A 68 0.29 -4.81 3.11
CA PRO A 68 1.57 -5.25 3.63
C PRO A 68 2.63 -5.23 2.54
N PHE A 69 3.75 -4.55 2.85
CA PHE A 69 4.95 -4.60 2.03
C PHE A 69 5.95 -5.56 2.68
N GLY A 70 6.45 -6.49 1.90
CA GLY A 70 7.57 -7.33 2.28
C GLY A 70 8.84 -6.75 1.70
N LEU A 71 9.78 -6.39 2.55
CA LEU A 71 11.06 -5.82 2.16
C LEU A 71 12.17 -6.80 2.52
N PRO A 72 13.18 -7.00 1.66
CA PRO A 72 14.31 -7.85 2.00
C PRO A 72 15.06 -7.29 3.20
N TYR A 73 15.82 -8.12 3.88
CA TYR A 73 16.64 -7.66 4.99
C TYR A 73 17.63 -6.59 4.55
N PHE A 74 17.76 -5.57 5.40
CA PHE A 74 18.75 -4.53 5.24
C PHE A 74 19.99 -4.86 6.07
N ASP A 75 21.16 -4.51 5.56
CA ASP A 75 22.43 -4.83 6.21
C ASP A 75 22.62 -4.06 7.53
N ALA A 76 22.13 -2.84 7.59
CA ALA A 76 22.27 -1.99 8.76
C ALA A 76 21.13 -0.98 8.81
N ASN A 77 20.83 -0.49 10.02
CA ASN A 77 19.79 0.54 10.25
C ASN A 77 18.40 0.11 9.73
N ALA A 78 18.09 -1.16 9.86
CA ALA A 78 16.85 -1.73 9.30
C ALA A 78 15.59 -1.00 9.77
N MET A 79 15.49 -0.68 11.06
CA MET A 79 14.33 0.01 11.59
C MET A 79 14.17 1.41 11.02
N ALA A 80 15.27 2.16 10.91
CA ALA A 80 15.24 3.49 10.31
C ALA A 80 14.84 3.43 8.84
N ARG A 81 15.32 2.43 8.11
CA ARG A 81 14.93 2.23 6.71
C ARG A 81 13.46 1.88 6.56
N CYS A 82 12.92 1.06 7.44
CA CYS A 82 11.50 0.75 7.43
C CYS A 82 10.63 1.99 7.69
N HIS A 83 11.07 2.86 8.60
CA HIS A 83 10.36 4.12 8.85
C HIS A 83 10.46 5.09 7.67
N GLU A 84 11.62 5.17 7.05
CA GLU A 84 11.80 5.96 5.82
C GLU A 84 10.89 5.43 4.71
N PHE A 85 10.79 4.12 4.59
CA PHE A 85 9.89 3.48 3.65
C PHE A 85 8.43 3.83 3.93
N LEU A 86 8.00 3.82 5.20
CA LEU A 86 6.66 4.25 5.59
C LEU A 86 6.37 5.68 5.12
N ASP A 87 7.30 6.59 5.32
CA ASP A 87 7.13 7.98 4.89
C ASP A 87 6.90 8.07 3.38
N VAL A 88 7.71 7.36 2.62
CA VAL A 88 7.60 7.35 1.14
C VAL A 88 6.28 6.73 0.69
N ALA A 89 5.87 5.62 1.31
CA ALA A 89 4.62 4.95 0.96
C ALA A 89 3.40 5.82 1.27
N ILE A 90 3.35 6.43 2.44
CA ILE A 90 2.25 7.31 2.84
C ILE A 90 2.16 8.51 1.89
N GLU A 91 3.30 9.10 1.55
CA GLU A 91 3.36 10.20 0.60
C GLU A 91 2.82 9.80 -0.77
N ALA A 92 3.13 8.60 -1.24
CA ALA A 92 2.62 8.07 -2.50
C ALA A 92 1.09 8.00 -2.50
N PHE A 93 0.48 7.55 -1.41
CA PHE A 93 -0.97 7.46 -1.30
C PHE A 93 -1.65 8.83 -1.43
N PHE A 94 -1.06 9.88 -0.89
CA PHE A 94 -1.64 11.21 -0.96
C PHE A 94 -1.28 11.97 -2.23
N ALA A 95 -0.19 11.61 -2.90
CA ALA A 95 0.21 12.24 -4.16
C ALA A 95 -0.80 11.99 -5.29
N HIS A 96 -1.55 10.90 -5.20
CA HIS A 96 -2.51 10.49 -6.23
C HIS A 96 -3.89 11.14 -6.12
N GLU A 97 -4.12 12.02 -5.15
CA GLU A 97 -5.40 12.74 -5.03
C GLU A 97 -5.77 13.51 -6.30
N ARG A 98 -4.78 14.03 -7.02
CA ARG A 98 -4.99 14.82 -8.23
C ARG A 98 -5.52 14.03 -9.41
N LEU A 99 -5.39 12.72 -9.38
CA LEU A 99 -5.89 11.86 -10.44
C LEU A 99 -7.39 11.65 -10.33
N THR A 100 -7.99 12.18 -9.29
CA THR A 100 -9.39 11.94 -8.95
C THR A 100 -10.35 13.05 -9.39
N GLU A 101 -9.91 14.04 -10.18
CA GLU A 101 -10.83 15.07 -10.71
C GLU A 101 -12.03 14.45 -11.46
N TRP A 102 -11.79 13.30 -12.08
CA TRP A 102 -12.83 12.56 -12.80
C TRP A 102 -13.31 11.33 -12.03
N ARG A 103 -12.65 10.99 -10.93
CA ARG A 103 -13.02 9.86 -10.08
C ARG A 103 -13.58 10.39 -8.80
N ARG A 104 -14.71 9.83 -8.41
CA ARG A 104 -15.34 10.19 -7.13
C ARG A 104 -14.65 9.51 -5.94
N ASN A 105 -13.65 8.69 -6.21
CA ASN A 105 -12.97 7.90 -5.19
C ASN A 105 -11.64 8.57 -4.82
N PHE A 106 -11.35 8.64 -3.54
CA PHE A 106 -10.09 9.20 -3.07
C PHE A 106 -9.61 8.52 -1.79
N VAL A 107 -8.33 8.65 -1.52
CA VAL A 107 -7.74 8.17 -0.28
C VAL A 107 -8.11 9.13 0.84
N LYS A 108 -8.90 8.66 1.78
CA LYS A 108 -9.34 9.46 2.92
C LYS A 108 -8.32 9.46 4.04
N ARG A 109 -7.70 8.31 4.31
CA ARG A 109 -6.79 8.15 5.42
C ARG A 109 -5.83 7.01 5.15
N VAL A 110 -4.60 7.16 5.62
CA VAL A 110 -3.59 6.10 5.63
C VAL A 110 -3.04 6.00 7.03
N GLU A 111 -3.06 4.80 7.60
CA GLU A 111 -2.58 4.55 8.95
C GLU A 111 -1.47 3.51 8.92
N PRO A 112 -0.36 3.73 9.63
CA PRO A 112 0.62 2.65 9.80
C PRO A 112 0.02 1.55 10.66
N LEU A 113 0.24 0.29 10.29
CA LEU A 113 -0.24 -0.86 11.02
C LEU A 113 0.86 -1.53 11.82
N LEU A 114 1.95 -1.86 11.16
CA LEU A 114 3.05 -2.54 11.81
C LEU A 114 4.35 -2.37 11.02
N VAL A 115 5.45 -2.52 11.76
CA VAL A 115 6.79 -2.74 11.22
C VAL A 115 7.31 -3.95 11.98
N GLU A 116 7.48 -5.06 11.30
CA GLU A 116 7.79 -6.33 11.93
C GLU A 116 8.88 -7.10 11.18
N ASP A 117 9.76 -7.72 11.95
CA ASP A 117 10.75 -8.66 11.43
C ASP A 117 10.08 -10.02 11.22
N ASP A 118 10.26 -10.59 10.04
CA ASP A 118 9.80 -11.94 9.72
C ASP A 118 11.02 -12.83 9.43
N PRO A 119 11.56 -13.51 10.45
CA PRO A 119 12.76 -14.33 10.27
C PRO A 119 12.55 -15.54 9.38
N GLU A 120 11.34 -16.09 9.32
CA GLU A 120 11.04 -17.25 8.49
C GLU A 120 11.14 -16.91 7.00
N GLU A 121 10.55 -15.78 6.61
CA GLU A 121 10.59 -15.30 5.24
C GLU A 121 11.82 -14.45 4.93
N LYS A 122 12.63 -14.16 5.94
CA LYS A 122 13.82 -13.30 5.84
C LYS A 122 13.52 -11.94 5.23
N CYS A 123 12.49 -11.31 5.73
CA CYS A 123 12.07 -10.01 5.27
C CYS A 123 11.57 -9.14 6.42
N TRP A 124 11.44 -7.86 6.17
CA TRP A 124 10.70 -6.93 7.00
C TRP A 124 9.31 -6.76 6.43
N THR A 125 8.30 -6.85 7.27
CA THR A 125 6.92 -6.52 6.87
C THR A 125 6.59 -5.13 7.38
N VAL A 126 6.26 -4.24 6.46
CA VAL A 126 5.82 -2.89 6.76
C VAL A 126 4.43 -2.74 6.17
N ALA A 127 3.44 -2.56 7.02
CA ALA A 127 2.04 -2.53 6.57
C ALA A 127 1.37 -1.21 6.89
N VAL A 128 0.53 -0.77 5.97
CA VAL A 128 -0.34 0.38 6.16
C VAL A 128 -1.78 -0.03 5.91
N ARG A 129 -2.71 0.74 6.48
CA ARG A 129 -4.13 0.62 6.17
C ARG A 129 -4.57 1.86 5.43
N ALA A 130 -5.11 1.67 4.25
CA ALA A 130 -5.68 2.76 3.47
C ALA A 130 -7.21 2.70 3.54
N THR A 131 -7.81 3.83 3.84
CA THR A 131 -9.26 4.01 3.80
C THR A 131 -9.60 4.79 2.55
N ILE A 132 -10.38 4.17 1.67
CA ILE A 132 -10.79 4.76 0.40
C ILE A 132 -12.25 5.19 0.52
N ALA A 133 -12.50 6.46 0.27
CA ALA A 133 -13.85 6.99 0.17
C ALA A 133 -14.37 6.75 -1.25
N ILE A 134 -15.59 6.24 -1.34
CA ILE A 134 -16.23 5.88 -2.60
C ILE A 134 -17.58 6.61 -2.68
N PHE A 135 -17.83 7.22 -3.80
CA PHE A 135 -19.08 7.93 -4.06
C PHE A 135 -19.94 7.23 -5.09
#